data_cd66de679e8349a7fcec36e97dcf9cc5
#
_entry.id   cd66de679e8349a7fcec36e97dcf9cc5
#
_cell.length_a   1.000
_cell.length_b   1.000
_cell.length_c   1.000
_cell.angle_alpha   90.00
_cell.angle_beta   90.00
_cell.angle_gamma   90.00
#
_symmetry.space_group_name_H-M   'P 1'
#
loop_
_entity.id
_entity.type
_entity.pdbx_description
1 polymer ?
#
loop_
_entity_poly.entity_id
_entity_poly.type
_entity_poly.pdbx_seq_one_letter_code
_entity_poly.pdbx_strand_id
1 'polypeptide(L)'
;MPFGRRRNRIDRSLRERGVPPEPQQKAREVAETTGPYDSVDAPDDGTARIDLGSLQLPAVPGTELRVDVNAQQKVIGATLRYGDSMLQVAVFAAPRAGGIWDDVRADLARSASGQGGSLSEVEGPFGPELAGFVRANPPAQPGQPAPAPVRRPARFVGVDGPRWFLRGMISGPAAESPEAAAALEQAFRQIVVVRGTAPMPVREPLPLTLPPQAAAQVAAQQQAAQQQAGRRPSAPPPTGA
;
A
#
# COMPACT_ATOMS: atom_id res chain seq x y z
N MET A 1 46.66 57.40 43.83
CA MET A 1 46.28 56.05 43.28
C MET A 1 44.93 56.20 42.63
N PRO A 2 44.75 56.22 41.29
CA PRO A 2 43.45 56.25 40.64
C PRO A 2 43.06 54.81 40.17
N PHE A 3 41.94 54.38 40.60
CA PHE A 3 41.34 53.14 40.16
C PHE A 3 40.76 53.29 38.75
N GLY A 4 41.37 52.61 37.78
CA GLY A 4 40.87 52.53 36.41
C GLY A 4 39.65 51.58 36.30
N ARG A 5 38.50 52.12 35.90
CA ARG A 5 37.32 51.38 35.51
C ARG A 5 37.57 50.67 34.17
N ARG A 6 37.72 49.35 34.18
CA ARG A 6 37.65 48.56 32.99
C ARG A 6 36.20 48.55 32.52
N ARG A 7 35.87 49.21 31.42
CA ARG A 7 34.60 49.09 30.70
C ARG A 7 34.57 47.76 30.02
N ASN A 8 33.57 46.98 30.38
CA ASN A 8 33.27 45.70 29.80
C ASN A 8 32.89 45.85 28.32
N ARG A 9 33.74 45.35 27.44
CA ARG A 9 33.59 45.39 25.98
C ARG A 9 32.96 44.05 25.52
N ILE A 10 31.76 43.73 26.01
CA ILE A 10 31.07 42.46 25.71
C ILE A 10 29.69 42.72 25.11
N ASP A 11 29.51 43.73 24.28
CA ASP A 11 28.15 43.95 23.77
C ASP A 11 28.00 44.15 22.27
N ARG A 12 28.99 43.79 21.46
CA ARG A 12 28.82 43.93 20.01
C ARG A 12 28.88 42.61 19.22
N SER A 13 29.39 41.53 19.77
CA SER A 13 29.51 40.26 19.09
C SER A 13 28.33 39.28 19.34
N LEU A 14 27.41 39.63 20.24
CA LEU A 14 26.24 38.81 20.56
C LEU A 14 24.97 39.17 19.78
N ARG A 15 24.96 40.33 19.09
CA ARG A 15 23.82 40.72 18.26
C ARG A 15 23.87 40.23 16.81
N GLU A 16 25.00 39.72 16.34
CA GLU A 16 25.15 39.15 14.99
C GLU A 16 24.98 37.63 14.92
N ARG A 17 24.73 36.95 16.06
CA ARG A 17 24.50 35.50 16.11
C ARG A 17 23.05 35.11 16.35
N GLY A 18 22.12 35.96 16.04
CA GLY A 18 20.73 35.78 16.45
C GLY A 18 19.70 35.56 15.37
N VAL A 19 20.10 35.39 14.11
CA VAL A 19 19.19 34.87 13.09
C VAL A 19 19.55 33.41 12.90
N PRO A 20 18.72 32.47 13.38
CA PRO A 20 18.85 31.07 12.93
C PRO A 20 18.83 31.12 11.40
N PRO A 21 19.73 30.40 10.70
CA PRO A 21 19.60 30.28 9.27
C PRO A 21 18.16 29.80 9.04
N GLU A 22 17.41 30.51 8.19
CA GLU A 22 16.14 30.02 7.71
C GLU A 22 16.35 28.54 7.34
N PRO A 23 15.49 27.62 7.81
CA PRO A 23 15.60 26.24 7.39
C PRO A 23 15.63 26.30 5.88
N GLN A 24 16.80 26.06 5.31
CA GLN A 24 16.93 25.81 3.89
C GLN A 24 15.95 24.69 3.64
N GLN A 25 14.76 25.06 3.17
CA GLN A 25 13.94 24.14 2.43
C GLN A 25 14.90 23.66 1.34
N LYS A 26 15.48 22.47 1.56
CA LYS A 26 16.13 21.74 0.48
C LYS A 26 15.10 21.82 -0.63
N ALA A 27 15.40 22.63 -1.64
CA ALA A 27 14.66 22.62 -2.88
C ALA A 27 14.58 21.13 -3.19
N ARG A 28 13.37 20.57 -3.05
CA ARG A 28 13.09 19.22 -3.46
C ARG A 28 13.49 19.28 -4.93
N GLU A 29 14.70 18.79 -5.24
CA GLU A 29 15.00 18.45 -6.62
C GLU A 29 13.78 17.68 -7.06
N VAL A 30 13.05 18.24 -8.01
CA VAL A 30 11.99 17.56 -8.71
C VAL A 30 12.74 16.51 -9.53
N ALA A 31 13.22 15.48 -8.85
CA ALA A 31 13.48 14.21 -9.48
C ALA A 31 12.18 13.95 -10.22
N GLU A 32 12.25 13.83 -11.55
CA GLU A 32 11.09 13.42 -12.35
C GLU A 32 10.47 12.24 -11.62
N THR A 33 9.38 12.52 -10.90
CA THR A 33 8.74 11.52 -10.08
C THR A 33 8.10 10.56 -11.05
N THR A 34 8.78 9.45 -11.29
CA THR A 34 8.29 8.38 -12.18
C THR A 34 7.13 7.61 -11.53
N GLY A 35 6.46 8.22 -10.53
CA GLY A 35 5.39 7.61 -9.73
C GLY A 35 5.83 6.43 -8.85
N PRO A 36 4.97 5.91 -7.97
CA PRO A 36 3.60 6.37 -7.66
C PRO A 36 3.53 7.82 -7.18
N TYR A 37 2.41 8.47 -7.41
CA TYR A 37 2.25 9.90 -7.21
C TYR A 37 1.43 10.22 -5.95
N ASP A 38 1.76 11.34 -5.31
CA ASP A 38 0.78 12.02 -4.45
C ASP A 38 -0.27 12.72 -5.34
N SER A 39 -1.49 12.84 -4.84
CA SER A 39 -2.60 13.48 -5.58
C SER A 39 -2.32 14.94 -5.98
N VAL A 40 -1.43 15.62 -5.27
CA VAL A 40 -1.04 17.01 -5.60
C VAL A 40 0.02 17.08 -6.72
N ASP A 41 0.74 15.99 -6.96
CA ASP A 41 1.82 15.88 -7.93
C ASP A 41 1.41 14.96 -9.12
N ALA A 42 0.17 14.46 -9.12
CA ALA A 42 -0.32 13.54 -10.15
C ALA A 42 -0.31 14.22 -11.53
N PRO A 43 0.26 13.57 -12.56
CA PRO A 43 0.27 14.14 -13.91
C PRO A 43 -1.13 14.15 -14.51
N ASP A 44 -1.44 15.21 -15.26
CA ASP A 44 -2.63 15.26 -16.12
C ASP A 44 -2.30 14.60 -17.47
N ASP A 45 -2.14 13.28 -17.42
CA ASP A 45 -1.68 12.45 -18.55
C ASP A 45 -2.83 11.77 -19.32
N GLY A 46 -4.08 12.10 -18.98
CA GLY A 46 -5.28 11.48 -19.55
C GLY A 46 -5.45 10.00 -19.19
N THR A 47 -4.63 9.45 -18.29
CA THR A 47 -4.75 8.06 -17.84
C THR A 47 -6.08 7.86 -17.09
N ALA A 48 -6.91 6.95 -17.61
CA ALA A 48 -8.12 6.56 -16.91
C ALA A 48 -7.76 5.85 -15.60
N ARG A 49 -8.28 6.33 -14.47
CA ARG A 49 -8.04 5.75 -13.15
C ARG A 49 -9.36 5.37 -12.48
N ILE A 50 -9.34 4.24 -11.80
CA ILE A 50 -10.45 3.77 -10.96
C ILE A 50 -10.22 4.34 -9.57
N ASP A 51 -11.16 5.15 -9.10
CA ASP A 51 -11.10 5.79 -7.80
C ASP A 51 -11.62 4.86 -6.69
N LEU A 52 -10.74 4.55 -5.74
CA LEU A 52 -11.01 3.79 -4.52
C LEU A 52 -10.89 4.67 -3.26
N GLY A 53 -11.08 5.97 -3.37
CA GLY A 53 -10.92 6.91 -2.26
C GLY A 53 -9.45 7.29 -2.06
N SER A 54 -8.75 6.64 -1.15
CA SER A 54 -7.33 6.93 -0.92
C SER A 54 -6.36 6.36 -1.97
N LEU A 55 -6.85 5.56 -2.92
CA LEU A 55 -6.09 5.05 -4.06
C LEU A 55 -6.84 5.29 -5.36
N GLN A 56 -6.11 5.77 -6.38
CA GLN A 56 -6.58 5.80 -7.75
C GLN A 56 -5.69 4.87 -8.58
N LEU A 57 -6.27 3.80 -9.11
CA LEU A 57 -5.56 2.76 -9.83
C LEU A 57 -5.72 2.94 -11.34
N PRO A 58 -4.64 2.84 -12.14
CA PRO A 58 -4.75 2.96 -13.59
C PRO A 58 -5.58 1.80 -14.17
N ALA A 59 -6.42 2.12 -15.15
CA ALA A 59 -7.13 1.13 -15.94
C ALA A 59 -6.20 0.60 -17.05
N VAL A 60 -5.36 -0.37 -16.73
CA VAL A 60 -4.43 -0.97 -17.69
C VAL A 60 -5.15 -2.02 -18.53
N PRO A 61 -5.06 -1.97 -19.87
CA PRO A 61 -5.66 -2.98 -20.73
C PRO A 61 -5.16 -4.40 -20.40
N GLY A 62 -6.06 -5.36 -20.36
CA GLY A 62 -5.74 -6.76 -20.05
C GLY A 62 -5.56 -7.06 -18.56
N THR A 63 -5.77 -6.07 -17.67
CA THR A 63 -5.79 -6.30 -16.23
C THR A 63 -7.22 -6.46 -15.70
N GLU A 64 -7.38 -7.32 -14.69
CA GLU A 64 -8.59 -7.46 -13.90
C GLU A 64 -8.35 -6.83 -12.53
N LEU A 65 -9.20 -5.88 -12.13
CA LEU A 65 -9.17 -5.28 -10.80
C LEU A 65 -10.10 -6.03 -9.86
N ARG A 66 -9.57 -6.44 -8.72
CA ARG A 66 -10.33 -6.96 -7.58
C ARG A 66 -10.07 -6.09 -6.36
N VAL A 67 -11.10 -5.87 -5.56
CA VAL A 67 -10.98 -5.12 -4.32
C VAL A 67 -10.90 -6.11 -3.16
N ASP A 68 -9.89 -5.94 -2.33
CA ASP A 68 -9.65 -6.82 -1.18
C ASP A 68 -10.42 -6.27 0.02
N VAL A 69 -11.25 -7.11 0.61
CA VAL A 69 -12.06 -6.76 1.80
C VAL A 69 -11.69 -7.65 2.97
N ASN A 70 -11.72 -7.11 4.17
CA ASN A 70 -11.55 -7.88 5.39
C ASN A 70 -12.87 -8.54 5.84
N ALA A 71 -12.81 -9.28 6.96
CA ALA A 71 -13.97 -9.95 7.52
C ALA A 71 -15.12 -9.00 7.93
N GLN A 72 -14.80 -7.72 8.16
CA GLN A 72 -15.78 -6.67 8.47
C GLN A 72 -16.29 -5.94 7.22
N GLN A 73 -16.06 -6.48 6.02
CA GLN A 73 -16.43 -5.90 4.72
C GLN A 73 -15.79 -4.52 4.45
N LYS A 74 -14.71 -4.17 5.16
CA LYS A 74 -13.94 -2.96 4.86
C LYS A 74 -12.94 -3.25 3.76
N VAL A 75 -12.82 -2.33 2.82
CA VAL A 75 -11.81 -2.39 1.78
C VAL A 75 -10.43 -2.12 2.41
N ILE A 76 -9.49 -3.03 2.22
CA ILE A 76 -8.15 -2.97 2.80
C ILE A 76 -7.04 -2.90 1.75
N GLY A 77 -7.38 -3.10 0.49
CA GLY A 77 -6.45 -3.08 -0.62
C GLY A 77 -7.14 -3.38 -1.94
N ALA A 78 -6.33 -3.50 -2.96
CA ALA A 78 -6.77 -3.89 -4.28
C ALA A 78 -5.76 -4.82 -4.93
N THR A 79 -6.23 -5.72 -5.78
CA THR A 79 -5.41 -6.66 -6.53
C THR A 79 -5.65 -6.45 -8.02
N LEU A 80 -4.58 -6.14 -8.75
CA LEU A 80 -4.53 -6.12 -10.21
C LEU A 80 -4.00 -7.47 -10.68
N ARG A 81 -4.76 -8.18 -11.50
CA ARG A 81 -4.34 -9.43 -12.13
C ARG A 81 -4.01 -9.17 -13.59
N TYR A 82 -2.88 -9.70 -14.05
CA TYR A 82 -2.47 -9.71 -15.45
C TYR A 82 -1.95 -11.10 -15.81
N GLY A 83 -2.73 -11.85 -16.60
CA GLY A 83 -2.47 -13.26 -16.84
C GLY A 83 -2.44 -14.08 -15.54
N ASP A 84 -1.32 -14.78 -15.30
CA ASP A 84 -1.10 -15.58 -14.08
C ASP A 84 -0.37 -14.80 -12.97
N SER A 85 -0.11 -13.53 -13.20
CA SER A 85 0.56 -12.64 -12.26
C SER A 85 -0.42 -11.72 -11.56
N MET A 86 -0.09 -11.33 -10.33
CA MET A 86 -0.91 -10.42 -9.51
C MET A 86 -0.04 -9.36 -8.85
N LEU A 87 -0.57 -8.14 -8.79
CA LEU A 87 -0.06 -7.04 -7.98
C LEU A 87 -1.13 -6.68 -6.95
N GLN A 88 -0.87 -7.02 -5.69
CA GLN A 88 -1.69 -6.58 -4.58
C GLN A 88 -1.14 -5.27 -4.02
N VAL A 89 -1.98 -4.26 -3.89
CA VAL A 89 -1.60 -2.94 -3.38
C VAL A 89 -2.37 -2.59 -2.11
N ALA A 90 -1.67 -1.97 -1.18
CA ALA A 90 -2.24 -1.42 0.04
C ALA A 90 -1.51 -0.12 0.40
N VAL A 91 -2.25 0.86 0.90
CA VAL A 91 -1.73 2.18 1.27
C VAL A 91 -1.95 2.44 2.74
N PHE A 92 -0.95 3.04 3.38
CA PHE A 92 -0.90 3.24 4.83
C PHE A 92 -0.53 4.69 5.15
N ALA A 93 -0.95 5.14 6.32
CA ALA A 93 -0.49 6.41 6.88
C ALA A 93 0.99 6.31 7.28
N ALA A 94 1.78 7.34 6.93
CA ALA A 94 3.19 7.44 7.25
C ALA A 94 3.51 8.76 7.97
N PRO A 95 4.66 8.86 8.68
CA PRO A 95 5.13 10.10 9.26
C PRO A 95 5.42 11.16 8.20
N ARG A 96 5.48 12.44 8.62
CA ARG A 96 5.89 13.53 7.73
C ARG A 96 7.33 13.41 7.24
N ALA A 97 8.18 12.82 8.06
CA ALA A 97 9.58 12.60 7.73
C ALA A 97 9.80 11.50 6.66
N GLY A 98 8.75 10.76 6.30
CA GLY A 98 8.84 9.63 5.38
C GLY A 98 9.60 8.44 5.99
N GLY A 99 9.91 7.46 5.16
CA GLY A 99 10.91 6.45 5.50
C GLY A 99 10.44 5.31 6.39
N ILE A 100 9.21 4.81 6.22
CA ILE A 100 8.79 3.59 6.94
C ILE A 100 9.07 2.31 6.14
N TRP A 101 9.46 2.41 4.87
CA TRP A 101 9.70 1.23 4.03
C TRP A 101 10.82 0.35 4.55
N ASP A 102 11.89 0.93 5.06
CA ASP A 102 13.02 0.16 5.63
C ASP A 102 12.57 -0.72 6.81
N ASP A 103 11.80 -0.17 7.72
CA ASP A 103 11.23 -0.90 8.84
C ASP A 103 10.26 -1.99 8.37
N VAL A 104 9.40 -1.66 7.41
CA VAL A 104 8.41 -2.60 6.86
C VAL A 104 9.11 -3.76 6.12
N ARG A 105 10.19 -3.49 5.37
CA ARG A 105 11.00 -4.56 4.76
C ARG A 105 11.56 -5.52 5.80
N ALA A 106 12.17 -4.97 6.86
CA ALA A 106 12.71 -5.80 7.94
C ALA A 106 11.64 -6.66 8.62
N ASP A 107 10.45 -6.09 8.86
CA ASP A 107 9.31 -6.80 9.45
C ASP A 107 8.78 -7.90 8.52
N LEU A 108 8.65 -7.62 7.21
CA LEU A 108 8.20 -8.59 6.21
C LEU A 108 9.19 -9.76 6.06
N ALA A 109 10.49 -9.48 5.98
CA ALA A 109 11.51 -10.52 5.88
C ALA A 109 11.51 -11.44 7.11
N ARG A 110 11.38 -10.85 8.30
CA ARG A 110 11.29 -11.59 9.56
C ARG A 110 10.02 -12.44 9.65
N SER A 111 8.88 -11.85 9.28
CA SER A 111 7.60 -12.56 9.25
C SER A 111 7.59 -13.71 8.25
N ALA A 112 8.12 -13.50 7.05
CA ALA A 112 8.23 -14.54 6.03
C ALA A 112 9.09 -15.72 6.54
N SER A 113 10.25 -15.43 7.14
CA SER A 113 11.14 -16.44 7.72
C SER A 113 10.43 -17.23 8.83
N GLY A 114 9.72 -16.56 9.74
CA GLY A 114 8.97 -17.21 10.81
C GLY A 114 7.84 -18.13 10.31
N GLN A 115 7.35 -17.92 9.10
CA GLN A 115 6.32 -18.72 8.45
C GLN A 115 6.86 -19.77 7.47
N GLY A 116 8.19 -19.94 7.40
CA GLY A 116 8.85 -20.91 6.51
C GLY A 116 8.98 -20.42 5.06
N GLY A 117 8.89 -19.11 4.84
CA GLY A 117 9.31 -18.42 3.62
C GLY A 117 10.77 -17.95 3.69
N SER A 118 11.20 -17.24 2.66
CA SER A 118 12.52 -16.60 2.61
C SER A 118 12.44 -15.41 1.67
N LEU A 119 12.71 -14.23 2.19
CA LEU A 119 12.79 -12.99 1.42
C LEU A 119 14.15 -12.36 1.64
N SER A 120 14.77 -11.91 0.56
CA SER A 120 16.05 -11.20 0.56
C SER A 120 15.90 -9.82 -0.05
N GLU A 121 16.69 -8.87 0.42
CA GLU A 121 16.73 -7.53 -0.14
C GLU A 121 17.42 -7.55 -1.50
N VAL A 122 16.84 -6.88 -2.47
CA VAL A 122 17.35 -6.71 -3.83
C VAL A 122 17.10 -5.29 -4.30
N GLU A 123 17.91 -4.80 -5.24
CA GLU A 123 17.64 -3.54 -5.93
C GLU A 123 16.64 -3.77 -7.04
N GLY A 124 15.61 -2.94 -7.10
CA GLY A 124 14.56 -3.00 -8.10
C GLY A 124 14.21 -1.63 -8.69
N PRO A 125 13.21 -1.57 -9.58
CA PRO A 125 12.84 -0.33 -10.27
C PRO A 125 12.21 0.74 -9.37
N PHE A 126 11.91 0.40 -8.10
CA PHE A 126 11.38 1.31 -7.08
C PHE A 126 12.34 1.52 -5.91
N GLY A 127 13.62 1.17 -6.09
CA GLY A 127 14.65 1.16 -5.03
C GLY A 127 14.76 -0.20 -4.35
N PRO A 128 15.22 -0.25 -3.09
CA PRO A 128 15.36 -1.51 -2.37
C PRO A 128 14.01 -2.23 -2.19
N GLU A 129 13.95 -3.49 -2.60
CA GLU A 129 12.77 -4.36 -2.59
C GLU A 129 13.07 -5.67 -1.85
N LEU A 130 12.04 -6.46 -1.58
CA LEU A 130 12.22 -7.84 -1.10
C LEU A 130 11.78 -8.82 -2.18
N ALA A 131 12.62 -9.79 -2.51
CA ALA A 131 12.31 -10.87 -3.43
C ALA A 131 12.60 -12.24 -2.82
N GLY A 132 11.82 -13.23 -3.19
CA GLY A 132 11.99 -14.60 -2.72
C GLY A 132 10.68 -15.39 -2.70
N PHE A 133 10.45 -16.13 -1.62
CA PHE A 133 9.29 -17.01 -1.50
C PHE A 133 8.53 -16.75 -0.20
N VAL A 134 7.22 -16.70 -0.31
CA VAL A 134 6.31 -16.71 0.84
C VAL A 134 5.57 -18.05 0.91
N ARG A 135 5.14 -18.41 2.11
CA ARG A 135 4.27 -19.56 2.31
C ARG A 135 2.82 -19.12 2.14
N ALA A 136 2.10 -19.73 1.22
CA ALA A 136 0.72 -19.43 0.96
C ALA A 136 -0.15 -20.69 1.21
N ASN A 137 -1.29 -20.49 1.83
CA ASN A 137 -2.27 -21.55 1.98
C ASN A 137 -3.19 -21.50 0.75
N PRO A 138 -3.23 -22.55 -0.08
CA PRO A 138 -4.19 -22.61 -1.17
C PRO A 138 -5.63 -22.58 -0.61
N PRO A 139 -6.61 -22.07 -1.37
CA PRO A 139 -7.98 -22.04 -0.91
C PRO A 139 -8.49 -23.48 -0.65
N ALA A 140 -9.08 -23.68 0.53
CA ALA A 140 -9.72 -24.94 0.87
C ALA A 140 -10.98 -25.13 0.01
N GLN A 141 -11.16 -26.33 -0.52
CA GLN A 141 -12.40 -26.70 -1.21
C GLN A 141 -13.42 -27.23 -0.19
N PRO A 142 -14.71 -26.89 -0.30
CA PRO A 142 -15.72 -27.41 0.60
C PRO A 142 -15.73 -28.95 0.62
N GLY A 143 -15.62 -29.53 1.81
CA GLY A 143 -15.63 -31.00 1.99
C GLY A 143 -14.29 -31.70 1.78
N GLN A 144 -13.19 -30.96 1.49
CA GLN A 144 -11.86 -31.54 1.38
C GLN A 144 -10.95 -31.03 2.53
N PRO A 145 -9.96 -31.84 2.97
CA PRO A 145 -8.94 -31.38 3.89
C PRO A 145 -8.23 -30.15 3.33
N ALA A 146 -7.87 -29.21 4.21
CA ALA A 146 -7.10 -28.04 3.79
C ALA A 146 -5.79 -28.48 3.10
N PRO A 147 -5.50 -28.01 1.89
CA PRO A 147 -4.29 -28.40 1.18
C PRO A 147 -3.05 -27.91 1.95
N ALA A 148 -1.95 -28.64 1.80
CA ALA A 148 -0.68 -28.25 2.42
C ALA A 148 -0.24 -26.87 1.91
N PRO A 149 0.38 -26.05 2.77
CA PRO A 149 0.93 -24.76 2.37
C PRO A 149 1.98 -24.93 1.28
N VAL A 150 1.92 -24.09 0.25
CA VAL A 150 2.86 -24.09 -0.87
C VAL A 150 3.79 -22.87 -0.79
N ARG A 151 5.02 -23.01 -1.27
CA ARG A 151 5.92 -21.88 -1.46
C ARG A 151 5.56 -21.19 -2.78
N ARG A 152 5.37 -19.88 -2.73
CA ARG A 152 5.09 -19.07 -3.92
C ARG A 152 6.11 -17.95 -4.05
N PRO A 153 6.61 -17.69 -5.25
CA PRO A 153 7.45 -16.52 -5.49
C PRO A 153 6.67 -15.25 -5.18
N ALA A 154 7.34 -14.33 -4.52
CA ALA A 154 6.78 -13.03 -4.17
C ALA A 154 7.87 -11.96 -4.20
N ARG A 155 7.49 -10.77 -4.69
CA ARG A 155 8.32 -9.57 -4.64
C ARG A 155 7.51 -8.47 -3.98
N PHE A 156 8.09 -7.84 -2.95
CA PHE A 156 7.48 -6.73 -2.25
C PHE A 156 8.18 -5.44 -2.65
N VAL A 157 7.40 -4.50 -3.14
CA VAL A 157 7.83 -3.16 -3.52
C VAL A 157 7.19 -2.16 -2.58
N GLY A 158 7.87 -1.06 -2.27
CA GLY A 158 7.34 -0.03 -1.41
C GLY A 158 7.83 1.35 -1.81
N VAL A 159 6.93 2.33 -1.71
CA VAL A 159 7.26 3.73 -1.99
C VAL A 159 6.72 4.60 -0.85
N ASP A 160 7.61 5.38 -0.26
CA ASP A 160 7.28 6.38 0.75
C ASP A 160 6.92 7.71 0.09
N GLY A 161 5.77 8.24 0.41
CA GLY A 161 5.32 9.55 -0.04
C GLY A 161 5.04 10.52 1.12
N PRO A 162 4.51 11.71 0.83
CA PRO A 162 4.17 12.69 1.84
C PRO A 162 3.07 12.18 2.78
N ARG A 163 3.42 11.69 3.97
CA ARG A 163 2.52 11.16 5.00
C ARG A 163 1.75 9.90 4.58
N TRP A 164 2.19 9.20 3.54
CA TRP A 164 1.66 7.91 3.12
C TRP A 164 2.79 6.95 2.72
N PHE A 165 2.47 5.70 2.75
CA PHE A 165 3.33 4.62 2.29
C PHE A 165 2.49 3.66 1.44
N LEU A 166 2.93 3.40 0.21
CA LEU A 166 2.31 2.45 -0.70
C LEU A 166 3.14 1.17 -0.74
N ARG A 167 2.50 0.05 -0.48
CA ARG A 167 3.10 -1.27 -0.60
C ARG A 167 2.46 -2.04 -1.74
N GLY A 168 3.28 -2.62 -2.61
CA GLY A 168 2.89 -3.62 -3.60
C GLY A 168 3.45 -5.00 -3.23
N MET A 169 2.67 -6.05 -3.50
CA MET A 169 3.15 -7.43 -3.51
C MET A 169 2.88 -8.04 -4.88
N ILE A 170 3.94 -8.33 -5.61
CA ILE A 170 3.89 -8.98 -6.92
C ILE A 170 4.06 -10.48 -6.71
N SER A 171 3.21 -11.28 -7.33
CA SER A 171 3.23 -12.74 -7.25
C SER A 171 2.95 -13.38 -8.60
N GLY A 172 3.22 -14.68 -8.72
CA GLY A 172 3.18 -15.40 -10.00
C GLY A 172 4.45 -15.15 -10.83
N PRO A 173 4.42 -15.38 -12.15
CA PRO A 173 5.58 -15.21 -13.02
C PRO A 173 6.25 -13.83 -12.94
N ALA A 174 5.48 -12.77 -12.68
CA ALA A 174 6.00 -11.41 -12.54
C ALA A 174 6.88 -11.20 -11.29
N ALA A 175 6.87 -12.12 -10.32
CA ALA A 175 7.77 -12.04 -9.18
C ALA A 175 9.21 -12.48 -9.52
N GLU A 176 9.39 -13.21 -10.62
CA GLU A 176 10.67 -13.82 -11.00
C GLU A 176 11.21 -13.31 -12.36
N SER A 177 10.31 -12.85 -13.26
CA SER A 177 10.68 -12.36 -14.60
C SER A 177 10.38 -10.87 -14.75
N PRO A 178 11.37 -10.03 -15.06
CA PRO A 178 11.16 -8.61 -15.35
C PRO A 178 10.21 -8.36 -16.53
N GLU A 179 10.24 -9.20 -17.54
CA GLU A 179 9.35 -9.07 -18.71
C GLU A 179 7.88 -9.31 -18.31
N ALA A 180 7.63 -10.33 -17.49
CA ALA A 180 6.30 -10.61 -16.97
C ALA A 180 5.83 -9.55 -15.97
N ALA A 181 6.76 -8.85 -15.31
CA ALA A 181 6.47 -7.79 -14.34
C ALA A 181 6.14 -6.45 -15.00
N ALA A 182 6.59 -6.19 -16.22
CA ALA A 182 6.58 -4.86 -16.86
C ALA A 182 5.20 -4.17 -16.80
N ALA A 183 4.12 -4.87 -17.13
CA ALA A 183 2.77 -4.31 -17.11
C ALA A 183 2.30 -3.96 -15.69
N LEU A 184 2.60 -4.81 -14.69
CA LEU A 184 2.23 -4.58 -13.31
C LEU A 184 3.09 -3.49 -12.66
N GLU A 185 4.37 -3.40 -13.00
CA GLU A 185 5.25 -2.32 -12.56
C GLU A 185 4.83 -0.98 -13.15
N GLN A 186 4.44 -0.95 -14.43
CA GLN A 186 3.88 0.25 -15.02
C GLN A 186 2.57 0.65 -14.34
N ALA A 187 1.70 -0.31 -14.07
CA ALA A 187 0.49 -0.04 -13.28
C ALA A 187 0.85 0.55 -11.92
N PHE A 188 1.82 -0.01 -11.20
CA PHE A 188 2.24 0.49 -9.89
C PHE A 188 2.78 1.92 -9.97
N ARG A 189 3.58 2.27 -10.98
CA ARG A 189 4.07 3.65 -11.21
C ARG A 189 2.95 4.66 -11.42
N GLN A 190 1.86 4.26 -12.06
CA GLN A 190 0.74 5.15 -12.40
C GLN A 190 -0.29 5.31 -11.27
N ILE A 191 -0.08 4.64 -10.13
CA ILE A 191 -0.94 4.79 -8.97
C ILE A 191 -0.85 6.21 -8.41
N VAL A 192 -2.02 6.77 -8.08
CA VAL A 192 -2.11 8.03 -7.35
C VAL A 192 -2.64 7.76 -5.95
N VAL A 193 -1.96 8.31 -4.95
CA VAL A 193 -2.37 8.23 -3.55
C VAL A 193 -3.03 9.53 -3.12
N VAL A 194 -4.25 9.43 -2.61
CA VAL A 194 -5.03 10.55 -2.06
C VAL A 194 -5.01 10.43 -0.53
N ARG A 195 -4.01 11.07 0.11
CA ARG A 195 -3.80 10.94 1.55
C ARG A 195 -4.88 11.59 2.40
N GLY A 196 -5.48 12.65 1.89
CA GLY A 196 -6.40 13.47 2.67
C GLY A 196 -5.70 14.25 3.81
N THR A 197 -6.49 15.07 4.52
CA THR A 197 -5.98 15.96 5.57
C THR A 197 -6.13 15.40 6.99
N ALA A 198 -7.01 14.42 7.18
CA ALA A 198 -7.32 13.86 8.50
C ALA A 198 -6.07 13.24 9.17
N PRO A 199 -5.85 13.51 10.47
CA PRO A 199 -4.79 12.82 11.20
C PRO A 199 -5.10 11.33 11.31
N MET A 200 -4.07 10.50 11.11
CA MET A 200 -4.19 9.05 11.24
C MET A 200 -2.93 8.49 11.91
N PRO A 201 -3.06 7.44 12.72
CA PRO A 201 -1.91 6.73 13.27
C PRO A 201 -0.99 6.20 12.18
N VAL A 202 0.30 6.20 12.46
CA VAL A 202 1.31 5.64 11.54
C VAL A 202 1.08 4.15 11.35
N ARG A 203 1.26 3.65 10.12
CA ARG A 203 1.02 2.27 9.68
C ARG A 203 -0.46 1.84 9.68
N GLU A 204 -1.40 2.72 9.97
CA GLU A 204 -2.82 2.42 9.80
C GLU A 204 -3.19 2.47 8.30
N PRO A 205 -3.96 1.48 7.79
CA PRO A 205 -4.43 1.51 6.42
C PRO A 205 -5.28 2.75 6.14
N LEU A 206 -5.02 3.43 5.02
CA LEU A 206 -5.87 4.53 4.57
C LEU A 206 -7.24 3.97 4.14
N PRO A 207 -8.32 4.74 4.39
CA PRO A 207 -9.66 4.28 4.06
C PRO A 207 -9.84 4.15 2.55
N LEU A 208 -10.22 2.97 2.10
CA LEU A 208 -10.58 2.70 0.72
C LEU A 208 -12.10 2.53 0.60
N THR A 209 -12.64 2.97 -0.52
CA THR A 209 -14.07 2.90 -0.83
C THR A 209 -14.27 2.15 -2.15
N LEU A 210 -15.38 1.42 -2.25
CA LEU A 210 -15.76 0.83 -3.53
C LEU A 210 -16.24 1.91 -4.49
N PRO A 211 -15.90 1.82 -5.80
CA PRO A 211 -16.55 2.65 -6.81
C PRO A 211 -18.07 2.48 -6.72
N PRO A 212 -18.88 3.51 -6.98
CA PRO A 212 -20.33 3.45 -6.82
C PRO A 212 -20.99 2.27 -7.55
N GLN A 213 -20.51 1.95 -8.74
CA GLN A 213 -21.00 0.82 -9.52
C GLN A 213 -20.66 -0.54 -8.85
N ALA A 214 -19.46 -0.71 -8.34
CA ALA A 214 -19.05 -1.91 -7.64
C ALA A 214 -19.77 -2.04 -6.29
N ALA A 215 -19.97 -0.94 -5.57
CA ALA A 215 -20.76 -0.90 -4.34
C ALA A 215 -22.21 -1.35 -4.58
N ALA A 216 -22.85 -0.86 -5.67
CA ALA A 216 -24.19 -1.29 -6.05
C ALA A 216 -24.28 -2.79 -6.38
N GLN A 217 -23.28 -3.34 -7.08
CA GLN A 217 -23.22 -4.77 -7.41
C GLN A 217 -23.06 -5.63 -6.15
N VAL A 218 -22.17 -5.25 -5.24
CA VAL A 218 -21.97 -5.95 -3.96
C VAL A 218 -23.26 -5.92 -3.12
N ALA A 219 -23.91 -4.75 -3.03
CA ALA A 219 -25.16 -4.62 -2.32
C ALA A 219 -26.26 -5.50 -2.93
N ALA A 220 -26.39 -5.54 -4.26
CA ALA A 220 -27.35 -6.39 -4.95
C ALA A 220 -27.08 -7.89 -4.71
N GLN A 221 -25.82 -8.31 -4.76
CA GLN A 221 -25.43 -9.70 -4.48
C GLN A 221 -25.73 -10.10 -3.02
N GLN A 222 -25.48 -9.21 -2.06
CA GLN A 222 -25.81 -9.45 -0.65
C GLN A 222 -27.31 -9.60 -0.43
N GLN A 223 -28.11 -8.75 -1.07
CA GLN A 223 -29.57 -8.85 -1.00
C GLN A 223 -30.09 -10.16 -1.61
N ALA A 224 -29.54 -10.56 -2.76
CA ALA A 224 -29.88 -11.83 -3.38
C ALA A 224 -29.52 -13.04 -2.50
N ALA A 225 -28.35 -13.01 -1.87
CA ALA A 225 -27.90 -14.08 -0.96
C ALA A 225 -28.79 -14.16 0.30
N GLN A 226 -29.18 -13.01 0.87
CA GLN A 226 -30.10 -12.96 2.02
C GLN A 226 -31.49 -13.50 1.65
N GLN A 227 -32.01 -13.16 0.48
CA GLN A 227 -33.30 -13.67 -0.02
C GLN A 227 -33.27 -15.20 -0.24
N GLN A 228 -32.16 -15.74 -0.73
CA GLN A 228 -31.98 -17.18 -0.89
C GLN A 228 -31.86 -17.89 0.46
N ALA A 229 -31.17 -17.31 1.43
CA ALA A 229 -31.06 -17.87 2.79
C ALA A 229 -32.41 -17.90 3.50
N GLY A 230 -33.26 -16.90 3.30
CA GLY A 230 -34.62 -16.82 3.85
C GLY A 230 -35.62 -17.80 3.17
N ARG A 231 -35.29 -18.31 2.00
CA ARG A 231 -36.13 -19.26 1.24
C ARG A 231 -35.83 -20.77 1.50
N ARG A 232 -34.92 -21.11 2.43
CA ARG A 232 -34.72 -22.52 2.82
C ARG A 232 -36.02 -23.06 3.36
N PRO A 233 -36.61 -24.09 2.72
CA PRO A 233 -37.85 -24.70 3.21
C PRO A 233 -37.60 -25.31 4.58
N SER A 234 -38.48 -24.99 5.53
CA SER A 234 -38.53 -25.69 6.81
C SER A 234 -38.61 -27.16 6.55
N ALA A 235 -37.71 -27.94 7.17
CA ALA A 235 -37.79 -29.40 7.10
C ALA A 235 -39.17 -29.87 7.59
N PRO A 236 -39.83 -30.85 6.92
CA PRO A 236 -41.10 -31.39 7.38
C PRO A 236 -40.94 -31.99 8.79
N PRO A 237 -41.97 -31.87 9.67
CA PRO A 237 -41.90 -32.43 11.01
C PRO A 237 -41.71 -33.95 10.92
N PRO A 238 -40.97 -34.56 11.86
CA PRO A 238 -40.83 -36.02 11.90
C PRO A 238 -42.19 -36.64 12.11
N THR A 239 -42.59 -37.45 11.14
CA THR A 239 -43.81 -38.29 11.27
C THR A 239 -43.53 -39.36 12.31
N GLY A 240 -44.14 -39.21 13.50
CA GLY A 240 -44.10 -40.23 14.54
C GLY A 240 -44.95 -41.43 14.10
N ALA A 241 -44.41 -42.61 14.30
CA ALA A 241 -45.14 -43.87 14.42
C ALA A 241 -44.76 -44.51 15.75
#